data_816a110238114cdd500a82868dcd6d6a
#
_entry.id   816a110238114cdd500a82868dcd6d6a
#
_cell.length_a   1.000
_cell.length_b   1.000
_cell.length_c   1.000
_cell.angle_alpha   90.00
_cell.angle_beta   90.00
_cell.angle_gamma   90.00
#
_symmetry.space_group_name_H-M   'P 1'
#
loop_
_entity.id
_entity.type
_entity.pdbx_description
1 polymer ?
#
loop_
_entity_poly.entity_id
_entity_poly.type
_entity_poly.pdbx_seq_one_letter_code
_entity_poly.pdbx_strand_id
1 'polypeptide(L)'
;MDIHFLYLGQRFVWDSEKASGNARKHGVSFELACQVFFDPLIRIEDATSEEEERKAAIGLAEDWTVLFVVHLLREGNLIRIISARSATARERRDYEDCQ
;
A
#
# COMPACT_ATOMS: atom_id res chain seq x y z
N MET A 1 13.59 1.45 12.69
CA MET A 1 13.13 0.24 13.41
C MET A 1 11.95 -0.37 12.65
N ASP A 2 12.00 -1.67 12.45
CA ASP A 2 10.92 -2.36 11.75
C ASP A 2 9.75 -2.66 12.69
N ILE A 3 8.56 -2.35 12.21
CA ILE A 3 7.29 -2.67 12.87
C ILE A 3 6.68 -3.85 12.11
N HIS A 4 6.29 -4.89 12.84
CA HIS A 4 5.59 -6.04 12.28
C HIS A 4 4.12 -5.96 12.63
N PHE A 5 3.25 -6.17 11.65
CA PHE A 5 1.81 -6.00 11.81
C PHE A 5 1.09 -7.18 11.14
N LEU A 6 0.24 -7.84 11.91
CA LEU A 6 -0.58 -8.93 11.39
C LEU A 6 -2.01 -8.42 11.21
N TYR A 7 -2.52 -8.52 9.99
CA TYR A 7 -3.87 -8.07 9.68
C TYR A 7 -4.58 -9.11 8.83
N LEU A 8 -5.66 -9.66 9.35
CA LEU A 8 -6.49 -10.69 8.70
C LEU A 8 -5.64 -11.85 8.16
N GLY A 9 -4.66 -12.29 8.94
CA GLY A 9 -3.80 -13.42 8.59
C GLY A 9 -2.63 -13.09 7.67
N GLN A 10 -2.54 -11.86 7.16
CA GLN A 10 -1.42 -11.42 6.32
C GLN A 10 -0.41 -10.66 7.17
N ARG A 11 0.87 -10.98 7.01
CA ARG A 11 1.96 -10.31 7.72
C ARG A 11 2.47 -9.15 6.90
N PHE A 12 2.63 -8.01 7.58
CA PHE A 12 3.18 -6.78 7.02
C PHE A 12 4.36 -6.31 7.85
N VAL A 13 5.24 -5.55 7.23
CA VAL A 13 6.38 -4.93 7.93
C VAL A 13 6.64 -3.56 7.31
N TRP A 14 7.13 -2.62 8.11
CA TRP A 14 7.56 -1.31 7.62
C TRP A 14 8.51 -0.66 8.60
N ASP A 15 9.23 0.34 8.12
CA ASP A 15 10.10 1.15 8.97
C ASP A 15 9.28 2.22 9.69
N SER A 16 9.45 2.32 11.01
CA SER A 16 8.66 3.24 11.84
C SER A 16 8.85 4.71 11.46
N GLU A 17 10.05 5.11 11.08
CA GLU A 17 10.31 6.49 10.69
C GLU A 17 9.67 6.82 9.34
N LYS A 18 9.71 5.87 8.40
CA LYS A 18 9.04 6.04 7.11
C LYS A 18 7.52 6.13 7.30
N ALA A 19 6.97 5.34 8.20
CA ALA A 19 5.54 5.40 8.50
C ALA A 19 5.14 6.77 9.05
N SER A 20 5.91 7.30 9.98
CA SER A 20 5.66 8.63 10.56
C SER A 20 5.77 9.73 9.50
N GLY A 21 6.82 9.68 8.69
CA GLY A 21 7.01 10.65 7.61
C GLY A 21 5.90 10.59 6.58
N ASN A 22 5.47 9.38 6.24
CA ASN A 22 4.38 9.17 5.29
C ASN A 22 3.07 9.76 5.83
N ALA A 23 2.76 9.52 7.10
CA ALA A 23 1.54 10.06 7.71
C ALA A 23 1.54 11.59 7.71
N ARG A 24 2.70 12.22 8.01
CA ARG A 24 2.82 13.67 7.95
C ARG A 24 2.66 14.23 6.53
N LYS A 25 3.24 13.55 5.55
CA LYS A 25 3.25 14.01 4.16
C LYS A 25 1.93 13.77 3.45
N HIS A 26 1.32 12.61 3.67
CA HIS A 26 0.16 12.16 2.89
C HIS A 26 -1.11 11.98 3.71
N GLY A 27 -1.03 12.02 5.03
CA GLY A 27 -2.18 11.80 5.90
C GLY A 27 -2.69 10.38 5.90
N VAL A 28 -1.88 9.42 5.48
CA VAL A 28 -2.26 8.01 5.38
C VAL A 28 -1.34 7.18 6.28
N SER A 29 -1.93 6.39 7.18
CA SER A 29 -1.17 5.45 8.00
C SER A 29 -0.87 4.18 7.22
N PHE A 30 0.19 3.48 7.59
CA PHE A 30 0.49 2.19 6.97
C PHE A 30 -0.50 1.10 7.42
N GLU A 31 -1.08 1.24 8.62
CA GLU A 31 -2.16 0.35 9.05
C GLU A 31 -3.37 0.44 8.12
N LEU A 32 -3.77 1.66 7.76
CA LEU A 32 -4.85 1.84 6.79
C LEU A 32 -4.46 1.28 5.41
N ALA A 33 -3.21 1.49 5.00
CA ALA A 33 -2.70 1.00 3.72
C ALA A 33 -2.83 -0.52 3.58
N CYS A 34 -2.66 -1.26 4.67
CA CYS A 34 -2.79 -2.73 4.64
C CYS A 34 -4.16 -3.19 4.17
N GLN A 35 -5.19 -2.39 4.37
CA GLN A 35 -6.56 -2.77 4.05
C GLN A 35 -6.78 -2.94 2.55
N VAL A 36 -6.03 -2.22 1.70
CA VAL A 36 -6.22 -2.31 0.25
C VAL A 36 -5.90 -3.69 -0.28
N PHE A 37 -5.04 -4.45 0.41
CA PHE A 37 -4.67 -5.81 -0.02
C PHE A 37 -5.82 -6.80 0.11
N PHE A 38 -6.90 -6.42 0.78
CA PHE A 38 -8.09 -7.26 0.95
C PHE A 38 -9.26 -6.80 0.08
N ASP A 39 -9.05 -5.78 -0.75
CA ASP A 39 -10.03 -5.35 -1.75
C ASP A 39 -10.06 -6.41 -2.86
N PRO A 40 -11.22 -7.06 -3.11
CA PRO A 40 -11.32 -8.06 -4.19
C PRO A 40 -11.02 -7.49 -5.57
N LEU A 41 -11.09 -6.17 -5.72
CA LEU A 41 -10.90 -5.48 -6.99
C LEU A 41 -9.55 -4.75 -7.04
N ILE A 42 -8.63 -5.11 -6.16
CA ILE A 42 -7.28 -4.53 -6.11
C ILE A 42 -6.59 -4.60 -7.47
N ARG A 43 -5.87 -3.55 -7.82
CA ARG A 43 -5.01 -3.53 -9.00
C ARG A 43 -3.56 -3.50 -8.54
N ILE A 44 -2.72 -4.27 -9.22
CA ILE A 44 -1.28 -4.28 -8.95
C ILE A 44 -0.58 -3.78 -10.20
N GLU A 45 0.27 -2.79 -10.04
CA GLU A 45 1.07 -2.20 -11.11
C GLU A 45 2.54 -2.29 -10.77
N ASP A 46 3.39 -2.25 -11.80
CA ASP A 46 4.82 -2.15 -11.58
C ASP A 46 5.16 -0.73 -11.12
N ALA A 47 5.95 -0.62 -10.07
CA ALA A 47 6.46 0.64 -9.54
C ALA A 47 7.97 0.54 -9.31
N THR A 48 8.62 -0.30 -10.08
CA THR A 48 10.05 -0.59 -9.94
C THR A 48 10.89 0.68 -10.18
N SER A 49 11.81 0.93 -9.27
CA SER A 49 12.85 1.94 -9.43
C SER A 49 14.13 1.28 -9.93
N GLU A 50 15.15 2.09 -10.26
CA GLU A 50 16.44 1.56 -10.70
C GLU A 50 17.12 0.66 -9.66
N GLU A 51 16.81 0.89 -8.39
CA GLU A 51 17.49 0.22 -7.30
C GLU A 51 16.76 -1.00 -6.75
N GLU A 52 15.44 -1.07 -6.95
CA GLU A 52 14.65 -2.09 -6.28
C GLU A 52 13.34 -2.36 -7.01
N GLU A 53 13.02 -3.63 -7.18
CA GLU A 53 11.73 -4.03 -7.73
C GLU A 53 10.61 -3.73 -6.74
N ARG A 54 9.65 -2.94 -7.16
CA ARG A 54 8.51 -2.54 -6.34
C ARG A 54 7.21 -2.69 -7.11
N LYS A 55 6.13 -2.88 -6.35
CA LYS A 55 4.77 -2.92 -6.90
C LYS A 55 3.94 -1.83 -6.24
N ALA A 56 2.95 -1.34 -6.97
CA ALA A 56 1.93 -0.46 -6.43
C ALA A 56 0.62 -1.20 -6.38
N ALA A 57 -0.02 -1.18 -5.21
CA ALA A 57 -1.36 -1.70 -5.02
C ALA A 57 -2.33 -0.53 -5.01
N ILE A 58 -3.32 -0.55 -5.88
CA ILE A 58 -4.38 0.46 -5.89
C ILE A 58 -5.66 -0.24 -5.46
N GLY A 59 -6.22 0.20 -4.36
CA GLY A 59 -7.38 -0.46 -3.79
C GLY A 59 -8.15 0.43 -2.83
N LEU A 60 -9.34 -0.05 -2.45
CA LEU A 60 -10.25 0.66 -1.55
C LEU A 60 -9.95 0.27 -0.10
N ALA A 61 -9.77 1.26 0.75
CA ALA A 61 -9.68 1.06 2.19
C ALA A 61 -11.07 1.14 2.82
N GLU A 62 -11.17 0.73 4.10
CA GLU A 62 -12.47 0.69 4.79
C GLU A 62 -13.10 2.06 4.99
N ASP A 63 -12.31 3.13 4.93
CA ASP A 63 -12.82 4.50 5.02
C ASP A 63 -13.31 5.04 3.66
N TRP A 64 -13.45 4.16 2.65
CA TRP A 64 -13.91 4.47 1.30
C TRP A 64 -12.92 5.31 0.47
N THR A 65 -11.67 5.44 0.91
CA THR A 65 -10.63 6.08 0.09
C THR A 65 -9.95 5.05 -0.79
N VAL A 66 -9.62 5.45 -2.01
CA VAL A 66 -8.77 4.64 -2.89
C VAL A 66 -7.33 5.07 -2.64
N LEU A 67 -6.49 4.12 -2.27
CA LEU A 67 -5.10 4.37 -1.93
C LEU A 67 -4.16 3.78 -2.98
N PHE A 68 -3.00 4.41 -3.10
CA PHE A 68 -1.88 3.94 -3.92
C PHE A 68 -0.75 3.56 -2.96
N VAL A 69 -0.46 2.27 -2.87
CA VAL A 69 0.45 1.72 -1.85
C VAL A 69 1.64 1.04 -2.52
N VAL A 70 2.81 1.64 -2.39
CA VAL A 70 4.06 1.05 -2.89
C VAL A 70 4.56 0.04 -1.87
N HIS A 71 4.87 -1.16 -2.34
CA HIS A 71 5.26 -2.26 -1.47
C HIS A 71 6.23 -3.21 -2.17
N LEU A 72 6.80 -4.10 -1.37
CA LEU A 72 7.68 -5.17 -1.80
C LEU A 72 7.15 -6.48 -1.24
N LEU A 73 7.32 -7.56 -1.99
CA LEU A 73 7.10 -8.91 -1.46
C LEU A 73 8.43 -9.43 -0.95
N ARG A 74 8.42 -9.94 0.27
CA ARG A 74 9.56 -10.58 0.91
C ARG A 74 9.29 -12.07 1.07
N GLU A 75 10.34 -12.82 1.37
CA GLU A 75 10.22 -14.26 1.64
C GLU A 75 9.22 -14.53 2.76
N GLY A 76 8.56 -15.67 2.70
CA GLY A 76 7.60 -16.08 3.72
C GLY A 76 6.28 -15.36 3.64
N ASN A 77 5.91 -14.88 2.46
CA ASN A 77 4.63 -14.18 2.25
C ASN A 77 4.50 -12.92 3.12
N LEU A 78 5.59 -12.17 3.21
CA LEU A 78 5.67 -10.94 3.99
C LEU A 78 5.60 -9.74 3.04
N ILE A 79 4.70 -8.79 3.30
CA ILE A 79 4.56 -7.58 2.51
C ILE A 79 5.24 -6.43 3.25
N ARG A 80 6.20 -5.79 2.60
CA ARG A 80 6.86 -4.61 3.15
C ARG A 80 6.25 -3.36 2.54
N ILE A 81 5.63 -2.51 3.37
CA ILE A 81 5.03 -1.24 2.93
C ILE A 81 6.13 -0.19 2.84
N ILE A 82 6.20 0.51 1.71
CA ILE A 82 7.20 1.54 1.44
C ILE A 82 6.58 2.93 1.53
N SER A 83 5.42 3.13 0.90
CA SER A 83 4.72 4.41 0.96
C SER A 83 3.23 4.20 0.68
N ALA A 84 2.42 5.14 1.12
CA ALA A 84 0.97 5.09 0.90
C ALA A 84 0.44 6.51 0.78
N ARG A 85 -0.37 6.75 -0.24
CA ARG A 85 -1.03 8.02 -0.46
C ARG A 85 -2.41 7.80 -1.06
N SER A 86 -3.24 8.82 -1.06
CA SER A 86 -4.50 8.77 -1.79
C SER A 86 -4.20 8.67 -3.28
N ALA A 87 -5.02 7.91 -3.99
CA ALA A 87 -4.92 7.82 -5.44
C ALA A 87 -5.21 9.18 -6.08
N THR A 88 -4.52 9.47 -7.18
CA THR A 88 -4.85 10.65 -7.99
C THR A 88 -6.21 10.42 -8.66
N ALA A 89 -6.81 11.47 -9.21
CA ALA A 89 -8.08 11.34 -9.93
C ALA A 89 -7.97 10.35 -11.08
N ARG A 90 -6.85 10.36 -11.80
CA ARG A 90 -6.60 9.43 -12.90
C ARG A 90 -6.47 7.99 -12.40
N GLU A 91 -5.70 7.77 -11.34
CA GLU A 91 -5.51 6.45 -10.75
C GLU A 91 -6.83 5.89 -10.26
N ARG A 92 -7.65 6.71 -9.60
CA ARG A 92 -8.98 6.30 -9.14
C ARG A 92 -9.89 5.95 -10.31
N ARG A 93 -9.87 6.75 -11.35
CA ARG A 93 -10.67 6.50 -12.55
C ARG A 93 -10.29 5.17 -13.19
N ASP A 94 -8.98 4.90 -13.34
CA ASP A 94 -8.49 3.64 -13.89
C ASP A 94 -8.90 2.46 -13.03
N TYR A 95 -8.85 2.62 -11.71
CA TYR A 95 -9.29 1.60 -10.76
C TYR A 95 -10.79 1.32 -10.94
N GLU A 96 -11.61 2.36 -11.03
CA GLU A 96 -13.06 2.22 -11.17
C GLU A 96 -13.45 1.66 -12.54
N ASP A 97 -12.76 2.05 -13.60
CA ASP A 97 -13.08 1.65 -14.97
C ASP A 97 -12.72 0.20 -15.29
N CYS A 98 -11.87 -0.42 -14.50
CA CYS A 98 -11.46 -1.80 -14.70
C CYS A 98 -12.39 -2.81 -14.02
N GLN A 99 -13.48 -2.37 -13.46
CA GLN A 99 -14.38 -3.22 -12.66
C GLN A 99 -15.67 -3.57 -13.36
#